data_ac20dee68697b93b3e1815ce0133993c
#
_entry.id   ac20dee68697b93b3e1815ce0133993c
#
_cell.length_a   1.000
_cell.length_b   1.000
_cell.length_c   1.000
_cell.angle_alpha   90.00
_cell.angle_beta   90.00
_cell.angle_gamma   90.00
#
_symmetry.space_group_name_H-M   'P 1'
#
loop_
_entity.id
_entity.type
_entity.pdbx_description
1 polymer ?
#
loop_
_entity_poly.entity_id
_entity_poly.type
_entity_poly.pdbx_seq_one_letter_code
_entity_poly.pdbx_strand_id
1 'polypeptide(L)'
;MKQLSLLLAGILALLCYTASSQTLPAGFSVTTIGSGWNLPLGTAFTSDGQKMFVWEKDGRVWVCNRNASGTYIKQSTPVLDISEECASWGDHGLMGFAIDPNYLNNGLIYLLYVVDRYYLMNFGTPGYNPSMSTSGGATIGRITRYKTTTSGGNVTTDLSSRFILLGETRQTGICIMHDSHGLGTLAFAADGTLMATAGDGGRYYLGDKG
;
A
#
# COMPACT_ATOMS: atom_id res chain seq x y z
N MET A 1 -49.58 -17.69 15.19
CA MET A 1 -48.61 -16.88 14.42
C MET A 1 -47.68 -16.09 15.34
N LYS A 2 -48.16 -15.31 16.30
CA LYS A 2 -47.29 -14.48 17.20
C LYS A 2 -46.29 -15.31 18.06
N GLN A 3 -46.67 -16.51 18.53
CA GLN A 3 -45.75 -17.36 19.31
C GLN A 3 -44.63 -17.98 18.48
N LEU A 4 -44.88 -18.30 17.19
CA LEU A 4 -43.87 -18.86 16.28
C LEU A 4 -42.84 -17.79 15.90
N SER A 5 -43.27 -16.51 15.74
CA SER A 5 -42.37 -15.39 15.47
C SER A 5 -41.45 -15.07 16.65
N LEU A 6 -41.93 -15.20 17.87
CA LEU A 6 -41.10 -15.05 19.10
C LEU A 6 -40.06 -16.14 19.25
N LEU A 7 -40.41 -17.41 18.92
CA LEU A 7 -39.48 -18.52 18.95
C LEU A 7 -38.37 -18.38 17.89
N LEU A 8 -38.73 -17.94 16.68
CA LEU A 8 -37.77 -17.69 15.58
C LEU A 8 -36.79 -16.54 15.91
N ALA A 9 -37.30 -15.46 16.54
CA ALA A 9 -36.48 -14.34 17.00
C ALA A 9 -35.51 -14.74 18.12
N GLY A 10 -35.94 -15.63 19.03
CA GLY A 10 -35.10 -16.18 20.10
C GLY A 10 -33.99 -17.09 19.58
N ILE A 11 -34.27 -17.91 18.56
CA ILE A 11 -33.27 -18.79 17.92
C ILE A 11 -32.26 -17.95 17.10
N LEU A 12 -32.70 -16.90 16.40
CA LEU A 12 -31.81 -15.98 15.68
C LEU A 12 -30.87 -15.21 16.63
N ALA A 13 -31.37 -14.79 17.79
CA ALA A 13 -30.57 -14.11 18.81
C ALA A 13 -29.50 -15.03 19.44
N LEU A 14 -29.79 -16.32 19.60
CA LEU A 14 -28.84 -17.32 20.11
C LEU A 14 -27.73 -17.67 19.10
N LEU A 15 -28.00 -17.56 17.79
CA LEU A 15 -27.00 -17.83 16.75
C LEU A 15 -25.95 -16.68 16.61
N CYS A 16 -26.24 -15.50 17.13
CA CYS A 16 -25.30 -14.39 17.12
C CYS A 16 -24.20 -14.46 18.21
N TYR A 17 -24.28 -15.40 19.16
CA TYR A 17 -23.34 -15.46 20.29
C TYR A 17 -22.17 -16.45 20.14
N THR A 18 -21.98 -17.07 18.98
CA THR A 18 -20.87 -18.02 18.77
C THR A 18 -19.74 -17.50 17.89
N ALA A 19 -19.53 -16.20 17.82
CA ALA A 19 -18.26 -15.67 17.35
C ALA A 19 -17.23 -15.86 18.48
N SER A 20 -16.72 -17.08 18.65
CA SER A 20 -15.57 -17.30 19.51
C SER A 20 -14.39 -16.52 18.95
N SER A 21 -13.90 -15.54 19.70
CA SER A 21 -12.64 -14.88 19.35
C SER A 21 -11.58 -15.98 19.25
N GLN A 22 -10.83 -15.97 18.16
CA GLN A 22 -9.74 -16.91 17.96
C GLN A 22 -8.78 -16.81 19.15
N THR A 23 -8.61 -17.92 19.90
CA THR A 23 -7.64 -17.97 20.98
C THR A 23 -6.25 -17.98 20.39
N LEU A 24 -5.41 -17.06 20.84
CA LEU A 24 -4.03 -16.99 20.39
C LEU A 24 -3.22 -18.17 20.95
N PRO A 25 -2.28 -18.73 20.17
CA PRO A 25 -1.33 -19.69 20.70
C PRO A 25 -0.52 -19.10 21.87
N ALA A 26 -0.04 -19.94 22.76
CA ALA A 26 0.80 -19.53 23.88
C ALA A 26 2.06 -18.79 23.36
N GLY A 27 2.39 -17.66 23.95
CA GLY A 27 3.52 -16.82 23.54
C GLY A 27 3.21 -15.79 22.44
N PHE A 28 1.98 -15.76 21.91
CA PHE A 28 1.53 -14.73 20.98
C PHE A 28 0.61 -13.72 21.68
N SER A 29 0.71 -12.46 21.23
CA SER A 29 -0.20 -11.38 21.64
C SER A 29 -0.65 -10.58 20.44
N VAL A 30 -1.83 -9.96 20.52
CA VAL A 30 -2.34 -9.01 19.53
C VAL A 30 -2.21 -7.61 20.11
N THR A 31 -1.63 -6.71 19.33
CA THR A 31 -1.56 -5.28 19.68
C THR A 31 -2.14 -4.48 18.53
N THR A 32 -3.11 -3.62 18.84
CA THR A 32 -3.63 -2.67 17.85
C THR A 32 -2.68 -1.49 17.72
N ILE A 33 -2.26 -1.19 16.50
CA ILE A 33 -1.35 -0.09 16.19
C ILE A 33 -2.09 0.98 15.40
N GLY A 34 -2.27 2.15 16.02
CA GLY A 34 -2.91 3.31 15.38
C GLY A 34 -4.37 3.07 14.98
N SER A 35 -4.94 4.07 14.34
CA SER A 35 -6.29 4.07 13.77
C SER A 35 -6.33 4.96 12.53
N GLY A 36 -7.49 4.99 11.84
CA GLY A 36 -7.66 5.82 10.64
C GLY A 36 -6.78 5.38 9.47
N TRP A 37 -6.58 4.08 9.32
CA TRP A 37 -5.94 3.50 8.15
C TRP A 37 -6.93 3.42 6.99
N ASN A 38 -6.47 3.76 5.77
CA ASN A 38 -7.25 3.66 4.55
C ASN A 38 -6.69 2.54 3.66
N LEU A 39 -7.27 1.33 3.75
CA LEU A 39 -6.84 0.15 2.99
C LEU A 39 -5.33 -0.11 3.10
N PRO A 40 -4.78 -0.34 4.29
CA PRO A 40 -3.37 -0.66 4.46
C PRO A 40 -3.06 -2.00 3.80
N LEU A 41 -2.03 -2.05 2.96
CA LEU A 41 -1.64 -3.24 2.21
C LEU A 41 -0.47 -4.00 2.85
N GLY A 42 0.37 -3.32 3.61
CA GLY A 42 1.49 -4.00 4.24
C GLY A 42 2.28 -3.14 5.20
N THR A 43 3.26 -3.78 5.83
CA THR A 43 4.17 -3.17 6.81
C THR A 43 5.60 -3.61 6.57
N ALA A 44 6.55 -2.71 6.83
CA ALA A 44 7.98 -3.00 6.80
C ALA A 44 8.68 -2.32 8.00
N PHE A 45 9.67 -2.99 8.57
CA PHE A 45 10.40 -2.48 9.73
C PHE A 45 11.82 -2.07 9.32
N THR A 46 12.32 -0.99 9.91
CA THR A 46 13.76 -0.68 9.85
C THR A 46 14.55 -1.76 10.56
N SER A 47 15.82 -1.96 10.15
CA SER A 47 16.67 -3.03 10.69
C SER A 47 16.93 -2.92 12.20
N ASP A 48 16.83 -1.72 12.76
CA ASP A 48 16.93 -1.46 14.21
C ASP A 48 15.58 -1.64 14.95
N GLY A 49 14.49 -1.92 14.23
CA GLY A 49 13.15 -2.05 14.78
C GLY A 49 12.57 -0.77 15.39
N GLN A 50 13.16 0.40 15.14
CA GLN A 50 12.66 1.66 15.72
C GLN A 50 11.52 2.30 14.92
N LYS A 51 11.37 1.91 13.65
CA LYS A 51 10.30 2.40 12.79
C LYS A 51 9.59 1.26 12.09
N MET A 52 8.27 1.37 12.01
CA MET A 52 7.40 0.51 11.19
C MET A 52 6.75 1.39 10.14
N PHE A 53 7.07 1.17 8.89
CA PHE A 53 6.35 1.77 7.77
C PHE A 53 5.09 0.99 7.47
N VAL A 54 4.03 1.71 7.10
CA VAL A 54 2.75 1.16 6.65
C VAL A 54 2.39 1.88 5.36
N TRP A 55 2.08 1.14 4.30
CA TRP A 55 1.60 1.76 3.07
C TRP A 55 0.15 1.41 2.81
N GLU A 56 -0.56 2.41 2.30
CA GLU A 56 -1.97 2.35 1.95
C GLU A 56 -2.13 2.23 0.43
N LYS A 57 -3.20 1.59 0.02
CA LYS A 57 -3.48 1.31 -1.39
C LYS A 57 -3.49 2.55 -2.27
N ASP A 58 -3.93 3.67 -1.73
CA ASP A 58 -4.06 4.95 -2.44
C ASP A 58 -2.75 5.71 -2.64
N GLY A 59 -1.61 5.13 -2.25
CA GLY A 59 -0.30 5.75 -2.46
C GLY A 59 0.24 6.53 -1.27
N ARG A 60 -0.38 6.42 -0.08
CA ARG A 60 0.17 7.01 1.15
C ARG A 60 1.07 6.05 1.87
N VAL A 61 2.19 6.57 2.35
CA VAL A 61 3.13 5.86 3.22
C VAL A 61 3.18 6.55 4.57
N TRP A 62 2.98 5.78 5.61
CA TRP A 62 3.01 6.22 7.00
C TRP A 62 4.18 5.61 7.74
N VAL A 63 4.57 6.20 8.88
CA VAL A 63 5.50 5.60 9.82
C VAL A 63 4.89 5.58 11.22
N CYS A 64 5.15 4.50 11.92
CA CYS A 64 4.94 4.37 13.35
C CYS A 64 6.30 4.30 14.04
N ASN A 65 6.57 5.24 14.91
CA ASN A 65 7.81 5.29 15.70
C ASN A 65 7.65 4.48 16.98
N ARG A 66 8.65 3.68 17.31
CA ARG A 66 8.68 2.90 18.56
C ARG A 66 9.03 3.81 19.73
N ASN A 67 8.18 3.83 20.74
CA ASN A 67 8.44 4.58 21.98
C ASN A 67 9.25 3.78 23.00
N ALA A 68 9.58 4.38 24.12
CA ALA A 68 10.37 3.75 25.19
C ALA A 68 9.69 2.51 25.82
N SER A 69 8.36 2.42 25.76
CA SER A 69 7.60 1.22 26.21
C SER A 69 7.54 0.10 25.16
N GLY A 70 8.15 0.30 23.99
CA GLY A 70 8.14 -0.68 22.89
C GLY A 70 6.90 -0.61 21.99
N THR A 71 6.01 0.35 22.20
CA THR A 71 4.78 0.52 21.40
C THR A 71 5.05 1.38 20.18
N TYR A 72 4.49 1.01 19.03
CA TYR A 72 4.56 1.80 17.81
C TYR A 72 3.45 2.86 17.77
N ILE A 73 3.82 4.11 17.62
CA ILE A 73 2.90 5.25 17.57
C ILE A 73 2.90 5.85 16.16
N LYS A 74 1.73 5.84 15.51
CA LYS A 74 1.54 6.42 14.17
C LYS A 74 1.85 7.92 14.18
N GLN A 75 2.66 8.37 13.24
CA GLN A 75 2.91 9.77 12.98
C GLN A 75 1.61 10.44 12.48
N SER A 76 1.40 11.70 12.81
CA SER A 76 0.16 12.44 12.48
C SER A 76 0.02 12.78 10.99
N THR A 77 1.13 12.82 10.27
CA THR A 77 1.18 13.12 8.83
C THR A 77 1.83 11.97 8.07
N PRO A 78 1.43 11.69 6.81
CA PRO A 78 2.12 10.68 6.01
C PRO A 78 3.57 11.07 5.77
N VAL A 79 4.44 10.07 5.66
CA VAL A 79 5.85 10.23 5.26
C VAL A 79 5.93 10.63 3.79
N LEU A 80 5.04 10.07 2.97
CA LEU A 80 4.93 10.33 1.54
C LEU A 80 3.47 10.19 1.13
N ASP A 81 3.00 11.08 0.26
CA ASP A 81 1.70 11.00 -0.40
C ASP A 81 1.90 11.16 -1.91
N ILE A 82 1.61 10.09 -2.66
CA ILE A 82 1.61 10.05 -4.13
C ILE A 82 0.21 9.71 -4.67
N SER A 83 -0.83 9.99 -3.89
CA SER A 83 -2.21 9.63 -4.24
C SER A 83 -2.71 10.30 -5.52
N GLU A 84 -2.13 11.43 -5.90
CA GLU A 84 -2.40 12.08 -7.19
C GLU A 84 -1.95 11.25 -8.39
N GLU A 85 -0.84 10.52 -8.23
CA GLU A 85 -0.21 9.71 -9.28
C GLU A 85 -0.64 8.24 -9.23
N CYS A 86 -1.04 7.76 -8.06
CA CYS A 86 -1.31 6.35 -7.79
C CYS A 86 -2.77 6.00 -8.09
N ALA A 87 -3.01 5.09 -9.03
CA ALA A 87 -4.32 4.48 -9.20
C ALA A 87 -4.66 3.60 -7.98
N SER A 88 -5.90 3.64 -7.48
CA SER A 88 -6.30 2.88 -6.29
C SER A 88 -7.63 2.11 -6.45
N TRP A 89 -8.06 1.88 -7.67
CA TRP A 89 -9.29 1.16 -8.00
C TRP A 89 -9.00 -0.28 -8.48
N GLY A 90 -9.97 -1.20 -8.34
CA GLY A 90 -9.77 -2.63 -8.61
C GLY A 90 -8.59 -3.19 -7.79
N ASP A 91 -7.70 -3.94 -8.43
CA ASP A 91 -6.45 -4.44 -7.83
C ASP A 91 -5.27 -3.46 -7.98
N HIS A 92 -5.51 -2.24 -8.47
CA HIS A 92 -4.49 -1.20 -8.58
C HIS A 92 -4.19 -0.57 -7.22
N GLY A 93 -3.00 -0.04 -7.06
CA GLY A 93 -2.57 0.65 -5.85
C GLY A 93 -1.06 0.76 -5.72
N LEU A 94 -0.63 1.26 -4.58
CA LEU A 94 0.73 1.11 -4.09
C LEU A 94 0.90 -0.31 -3.56
N MET A 95 1.27 -1.24 -4.46
CA MET A 95 1.27 -2.68 -4.20
C MET A 95 2.53 -3.14 -3.48
N GLY A 96 3.68 -2.56 -3.83
CA GLY A 96 4.98 -2.93 -3.26
C GLY A 96 5.68 -1.76 -2.59
N PHE A 97 6.28 -2.04 -1.44
CA PHE A 97 7.12 -1.09 -0.70
C PHE A 97 8.34 -1.83 -0.16
N ALA A 98 9.51 -1.23 -0.30
CA ALA A 98 10.74 -1.77 0.29
C ALA A 98 11.56 -0.65 0.93
N ILE A 99 12.18 -0.99 2.05
CA ILE A 99 13.16 -0.16 2.75
C ILE A 99 14.54 -0.60 2.26
N ASP A 100 15.41 0.37 1.93
CA ASP A 100 16.79 0.08 1.55
C ASP A 100 17.52 -0.72 2.65
N PRO A 101 18.31 -1.75 2.33
CA PRO A 101 19.07 -2.49 3.33
C PRO A 101 19.99 -1.59 4.19
N ASN A 102 20.42 -0.44 3.64
CA ASN A 102 21.24 0.54 4.34
C ASN A 102 20.44 1.79 4.78
N TYR A 103 19.13 1.65 4.97
CA TYR A 103 18.21 2.74 5.27
C TYR A 103 18.65 3.66 6.41
N LEU A 104 19.20 3.09 7.47
CA LEU A 104 19.64 3.89 8.64
C LEU A 104 20.69 4.95 8.28
N ASN A 105 21.44 4.73 7.18
CA ASN A 105 22.46 5.68 6.70
C ASN A 105 21.97 6.53 5.54
N ASN A 106 21.17 5.97 4.62
CA ASN A 106 20.80 6.64 3.37
C ASN A 106 19.37 7.15 3.31
N GLY A 107 18.46 6.64 4.16
CA GLY A 107 17.06 7.04 4.22
C GLY A 107 16.23 6.66 2.98
N LEU A 108 16.68 5.70 2.16
CA LEU A 108 16.02 5.37 0.90
C LEU A 108 14.86 4.40 1.10
N ILE A 109 13.76 4.71 0.41
CA ILE A 109 12.57 3.85 0.30
C ILE A 109 12.20 3.69 -1.17
N TYR A 110 11.59 2.54 -1.51
CA TYR A 110 11.22 2.17 -2.87
C TYR A 110 9.74 1.79 -2.92
N LEU A 111 9.07 2.22 -3.96
CA LEU A 111 7.64 2.03 -4.17
C LEU A 111 7.40 1.37 -5.53
N LEU A 112 6.49 0.38 -5.56
CA LEU A 112 5.94 -0.22 -6.78
C LEU A 112 4.43 0.03 -6.79
N TYR A 113 3.95 0.78 -7.76
CA TYR A 113 2.55 1.18 -7.84
C TYR A 113 2.04 1.26 -9.28
N VAL A 114 0.73 1.17 -9.42
CA VAL A 114 0.06 1.43 -10.70
C VAL A 114 -0.15 2.93 -10.85
N VAL A 115 0.31 3.48 -11.97
CA VAL A 115 0.12 4.91 -12.28
C VAL A 115 -1.32 5.14 -12.71
N ASP A 116 -1.97 6.15 -12.15
CA ASP A 116 -3.29 6.58 -12.63
C ASP A 116 -3.22 6.95 -14.11
N ARG A 117 -4.17 6.44 -14.91
CA ARG A 117 -4.18 6.64 -16.35
C ARG A 117 -4.32 8.12 -16.73
N TYR A 118 -5.17 8.86 -16.00
CA TYR A 118 -5.34 10.30 -16.27
C TYR A 118 -4.04 11.05 -15.99
N TYR A 119 -3.40 10.78 -14.85
CA TYR A 119 -2.09 11.33 -14.53
C TYR A 119 -1.07 11.00 -15.62
N LEU A 120 -0.95 9.73 -16.00
CA LEU A 120 0.01 9.27 -17.02
C LEU A 120 -0.13 9.98 -18.37
N MET A 121 -1.36 10.35 -18.72
CA MET A 121 -1.67 10.93 -20.04
C MET A 121 -1.66 12.45 -20.04
N ASN A 122 -1.90 13.11 -18.91
CA ASN A 122 -2.21 14.54 -18.87
C ASN A 122 -1.28 15.33 -17.95
N PHE A 123 -0.52 14.69 -17.05
CA PHE A 123 0.38 15.40 -16.14
C PHE A 123 1.36 16.30 -16.92
N GLY A 124 1.47 17.56 -16.48
CA GLY A 124 2.31 18.57 -17.16
C GLY A 124 1.68 19.22 -18.40
N THR A 125 0.45 18.85 -18.77
CA THR A 125 -0.28 19.52 -19.87
C THR A 125 -1.11 20.71 -19.34
N PRO A 126 -1.43 21.72 -20.17
CA PRO A 126 -2.17 22.92 -19.76
C PRO A 126 -3.59 22.67 -19.23
N GLY A 127 -4.18 21.51 -19.46
CA GLY A 127 -5.54 21.15 -18.99
C GLY A 127 -5.53 20.15 -17.83
N TYR A 128 -4.38 19.86 -17.26
CA TYR A 128 -4.27 18.90 -16.17
C TYR A 128 -5.03 19.35 -14.92
N ASN A 129 -5.81 18.44 -14.34
CA ASN A 129 -6.53 18.66 -13.10
C ASN A 129 -6.22 17.55 -12.09
N PRO A 130 -5.51 17.84 -10.96
CA PRO A 130 -5.08 16.85 -9.99
C PRO A 130 -6.21 16.13 -9.25
N SER A 131 -7.45 16.63 -9.36
CA SER A 131 -8.63 15.96 -8.78
C SER A 131 -9.28 14.94 -9.72
N MET A 132 -8.75 14.79 -10.94
CA MET A 132 -9.26 13.82 -11.91
C MET A 132 -8.49 12.52 -11.84
N SER A 133 -9.20 11.42 -12.00
CA SER A 133 -8.66 10.07 -12.10
C SER A 133 -9.42 9.32 -13.20
N THR A 134 -8.77 8.37 -13.85
CA THR A 134 -9.43 7.51 -14.82
C THR A 134 -9.36 6.05 -14.38
N SER A 135 -10.51 5.52 -14.00
CA SER A 135 -10.69 4.08 -13.77
C SER A 135 -10.85 3.34 -15.11
N GLY A 136 -10.16 2.22 -15.24
CA GLY A 136 -10.21 1.38 -16.44
C GLY A 136 -9.26 1.83 -17.55
N GLY A 137 -8.94 0.88 -18.41
CA GLY A 137 -8.02 1.05 -19.53
C GLY A 137 -6.56 0.84 -19.16
N ALA A 138 -5.75 0.62 -20.19
CA ALA A 138 -4.34 0.30 -20.05
C ALA A 138 -3.55 1.46 -19.41
N THR A 139 -2.67 1.11 -18.48
CA THR A 139 -1.74 2.01 -17.80
C THR A 139 -0.40 1.29 -17.58
N ILE A 140 0.41 1.75 -16.64
CA ILE A 140 1.70 1.15 -16.32
C ILE A 140 1.90 0.98 -14.82
N GLY A 141 2.68 -0.03 -14.47
CA GLY A 141 3.35 -0.12 -13.18
C GLY A 141 4.65 0.67 -13.20
N ARG A 142 4.92 1.37 -12.11
CA ARG A 142 6.09 2.24 -11.92
C ARG A 142 6.86 1.85 -10.67
N ILE A 143 8.19 1.93 -10.74
CA ILE A 143 9.05 1.84 -9.56
C ILE A 143 9.73 3.19 -9.35
N THR A 144 9.55 3.74 -8.15
CA THR A 144 10.21 4.97 -7.72
C THR A 144 11.00 4.77 -6.45
N ARG A 145 12.06 5.57 -6.30
CA ARG A 145 12.84 5.69 -5.08
C ARG A 145 12.72 7.11 -4.54
N TYR A 146 12.60 7.24 -3.22
CA TYR A 146 12.65 8.52 -2.51
C TYR A 146 13.64 8.47 -1.38
N LYS A 147 14.11 9.64 -0.95
CA LYS A 147 14.91 9.82 0.25
C LYS A 147 14.06 10.41 1.36
N THR A 148 14.04 9.75 2.50
CA THR A 148 13.43 10.25 3.73
C THR A 148 14.49 10.86 4.64
N THR A 149 14.06 11.77 5.50
CA THR A 149 14.85 12.37 6.58
C THR A 149 14.09 12.30 7.88
N THR A 150 14.81 12.24 9.00
CA THR A 150 14.20 12.26 10.34
C THR A 150 14.64 13.52 11.06
N SER A 151 13.68 14.33 11.52
CA SER A 151 13.93 15.54 12.29
C SER A 151 12.91 15.65 13.41
N GLY A 152 13.35 15.87 14.65
CA GLY A 152 12.47 15.99 15.81
C GLY A 152 11.57 14.76 16.05
N GLY A 153 12.00 13.57 15.64
CA GLY A 153 11.22 12.34 15.73
C GLY A 153 10.25 12.10 14.58
N ASN A 154 10.03 13.09 13.70
CA ASN A 154 9.19 12.94 12.51
C ASN A 154 10.02 12.52 11.30
N VAL A 155 9.47 11.60 10.51
CA VAL A 155 10.03 11.19 9.22
C VAL A 155 9.29 11.93 8.12
N THR A 156 10.02 12.53 7.20
CA THR A 156 9.49 13.25 6.03
C THR A 156 10.25 12.82 4.79
N THR A 157 9.63 12.99 3.63
CA THR A 157 10.25 12.68 2.34
C THR A 157 10.69 13.97 1.64
N ASP A 158 11.92 13.99 1.15
CA ASP A 158 12.35 14.99 0.18
C ASP A 158 11.76 14.61 -1.20
N LEU A 159 10.71 15.32 -1.62
CA LEU A 159 10.04 15.06 -2.89
C LEU A 159 10.97 15.34 -4.11
N SER A 160 11.95 16.23 -3.96
CA SER A 160 12.94 16.50 -5.01
C SER A 160 13.93 15.34 -5.23
N SER A 161 14.03 14.43 -4.26
CA SER A 161 14.86 13.22 -4.33
C SER A 161 14.23 12.10 -5.15
N ARG A 162 13.02 12.31 -5.68
CA ARG A 162 12.32 11.33 -6.51
C ARG A 162 13.20 10.86 -7.67
N PHE A 163 13.34 9.55 -7.77
CA PHE A 163 14.03 8.91 -8.88
C PHE A 163 13.18 7.77 -9.42
N ILE A 164 12.87 7.79 -10.71
CA ILE A 164 12.11 6.74 -11.38
C ILE A 164 13.09 5.67 -11.87
N LEU A 165 12.99 4.47 -11.31
CA LEU A 165 13.81 3.34 -11.74
C LEU A 165 13.20 2.62 -12.94
N LEU A 166 11.88 2.56 -13.00
CA LEU A 166 11.13 1.92 -14.09
C LEU A 166 9.80 2.64 -14.28
N GLY A 167 9.38 2.80 -15.53
CA GLY A 167 8.08 3.40 -15.84
C GLY A 167 8.09 4.92 -15.90
N GLU A 168 9.20 5.53 -16.34
CA GLU A 168 9.24 6.97 -16.59
C GLU A 168 8.25 7.39 -17.67
N THR A 169 8.11 6.56 -18.71
CA THR A 169 7.16 6.73 -19.80
C THR A 169 6.25 5.53 -19.93
N ARG A 170 5.21 5.65 -20.76
CA ARG A 170 4.31 4.52 -21.08
C ARG A 170 5.04 3.31 -21.67
N GLN A 171 6.15 3.53 -22.36
CA GLN A 171 6.92 2.48 -23.03
C GLN A 171 7.91 1.78 -22.09
N THR A 172 8.23 2.39 -20.96
CA THR A 172 9.25 1.90 -20.04
C THR A 172 8.67 1.31 -18.76
N GLY A 173 7.35 1.35 -18.59
CA GLY A 173 6.65 0.79 -17.42
C GLY A 173 6.28 -0.69 -17.56
N ILE A 174 5.91 -1.31 -16.46
CA ILE A 174 5.27 -2.64 -16.48
C ILE A 174 3.89 -2.48 -17.11
N CYS A 175 3.60 -3.26 -18.15
CA CYS A 175 2.31 -3.17 -18.84
C CYS A 175 1.16 -3.60 -17.92
N ILE A 176 0.17 -2.73 -17.74
CA ILE A 176 -1.06 -2.98 -16.98
C ILE A 176 -2.24 -2.81 -17.94
N MET A 177 -2.81 -3.92 -18.38
CA MET A 177 -3.88 -3.92 -19.37
C MET A 177 -5.27 -3.78 -18.75
N HIS A 178 -5.44 -4.29 -17.55
CA HIS A 178 -6.72 -4.38 -16.85
C HIS A 178 -6.56 -4.04 -15.37
N ASP A 179 -7.68 -3.94 -14.66
CA ASP A 179 -7.80 -3.60 -13.24
C ASP A 179 -7.56 -4.77 -12.29
N SER A 180 -7.09 -5.91 -12.81
CA SER A 180 -6.74 -7.09 -12.01
C SER A 180 -5.41 -7.68 -12.44
N HIS A 181 -4.83 -8.51 -11.56
CA HIS A 181 -3.59 -9.27 -11.77
C HIS A 181 -2.40 -8.42 -12.27
N GLY A 182 -2.31 -7.15 -11.83
CA GLY A 182 -1.29 -6.22 -12.29
C GLY A 182 0.05 -6.38 -11.58
N LEU A 183 0.20 -5.74 -10.43
CA LEU A 183 1.46 -5.70 -9.70
C LEU A 183 1.42 -6.57 -8.44
N GLY A 184 2.56 -7.09 -8.06
CA GLY A 184 2.79 -7.80 -6.80
C GLY A 184 3.56 -6.94 -5.79
N THR A 185 4.80 -7.31 -5.46
CA THR A 185 5.57 -6.70 -4.38
C THR A 185 6.98 -6.32 -4.79
N LEU A 186 7.66 -5.58 -3.89
CA LEU A 186 9.08 -5.30 -3.92
C LEU A 186 9.78 -6.03 -2.77
N ALA A 187 10.96 -6.55 -3.02
CA ALA A 187 11.84 -7.08 -1.98
C ALA A 187 13.30 -6.93 -2.37
N PHE A 188 14.17 -6.71 -1.39
CA PHE A 188 15.61 -6.82 -1.58
C PHE A 188 16.06 -8.25 -1.33
N ALA A 189 16.84 -8.81 -2.26
CA ALA A 189 17.56 -10.03 -2.06
C ALA A 189 18.78 -9.81 -1.13
N ALA A 190 19.36 -10.90 -0.63
CA ALA A 190 20.51 -10.84 0.28
C ALA A 190 21.76 -10.19 -0.34
N ASP A 191 21.88 -10.21 -1.66
CA ASP A 191 22.97 -9.57 -2.41
C ASP A 191 22.73 -8.08 -2.70
N GLY A 192 21.61 -7.52 -2.23
CA GLY A 192 21.20 -6.13 -2.47
C GLY A 192 20.45 -5.91 -3.77
N THR A 193 20.13 -6.94 -4.54
CA THR A 193 19.30 -6.81 -5.74
C THR A 193 17.86 -6.49 -5.36
N LEU A 194 17.28 -5.42 -5.94
CA LEU A 194 15.85 -5.10 -5.80
C LEU A 194 15.05 -5.95 -6.79
N MET A 195 14.18 -6.79 -6.25
CA MET A 195 13.25 -7.63 -7.01
C MET A 195 11.86 -7.00 -7.02
N ALA A 196 11.21 -7.03 -8.18
CA ALA A 196 9.82 -6.63 -8.34
C ALA A 196 9.03 -7.79 -8.97
N THR A 197 7.78 -7.96 -8.56
CA THR A 197 6.89 -8.95 -9.16
C THR A 197 5.72 -8.28 -9.84
N ALA A 198 5.27 -8.87 -10.96
CA ALA A 198 4.07 -8.50 -11.66
C ALA A 198 3.22 -9.76 -11.90
N GLY A 199 1.91 -9.58 -11.98
CA GLY A 199 0.99 -10.62 -12.38
C GLY A 199 0.94 -10.80 -13.90
N ASP A 200 0.05 -11.65 -14.36
CA ASP A 200 -0.14 -11.96 -15.78
C ASP A 200 -0.97 -10.91 -16.55
N GLY A 201 -1.52 -9.90 -15.83
CA GLY A 201 -2.39 -8.89 -16.42
C GLY A 201 -3.75 -9.42 -16.87
N GLY A 202 -4.09 -10.64 -16.48
CA GLY A 202 -5.33 -11.33 -16.85
C GLY A 202 -6.58 -10.58 -16.40
N ARG A 203 -7.68 -10.75 -17.12
CA ARG A 203 -8.95 -10.14 -16.78
C ARG A 203 -9.87 -11.14 -16.09
N TYR A 204 -10.29 -10.85 -14.88
CA TYR A 204 -11.12 -11.76 -14.07
C TYR A 204 -12.42 -12.23 -14.74
N TYR A 205 -13.09 -11.38 -15.53
CA TYR A 205 -14.41 -11.67 -16.12
C TYR A 205 -14.39 -12.15 -17.58
N LEU A 206 -13.26 -12.11 -18.24
CA LEU A 206 -13.14 -12.55 -19.63
C LEU A 206 -11.94 -13.47 -19.72
N GLY A 207 -12.12 -14.64 -20.34
CA GLY A 207 -10.99 -15.53 -20.59
C GLY A 207 -9.81 -14.74 -21.15
N ASP A 208 -8.63 -15.08 -20.67
CA ASP A 208 -7.38 -14.46 -21.07
C ASP A 208 -7.30 -14.48 -22.61
N LYS A 209 -7.24 -13.30 -23.19
CA LYS A 209 -7.05 -13.12 -24.63
C LYS A 209 -5.62 -12.70 -24.90
N GLY A 210 -4.68 -13.23 -24.06
CA GLY A 210 -3.24 -13.10 -24.11
C GLY A 210 -2.66 -12.25 -25.20
#